data_a4dd171f41fe533df2e6822e0872ab82
#
_entry.id   a4dd171f41fe533df2e6822e0872ab82
#
_cell.length_a   1.000
_cell.length_b   1.000
_cell.length_c   1.000
_cell.angle_alpha   90.00
_cell.angle_beta   90.00
_cell.angle_gamma   90.00
#
_symmetry.space_group_name_H-M   'P 1'
#
loop_
_entity.id
_entity.type
_entity.pdbx_description
1 polymer ?
#
loop_
_entity_poly.entity_id
_entity_poly.type
_entity_poly.pdbx_seq_one_letter_code
_entity_poly.pdbx_strand_id
1 'polypeptide(L)'
;MPGTLVYVMGPSGSGKDSLIAYARRKLNAPYSLTWNASVYARQGLRPVAFARRHITRPADAGGERHYALTREEFQSRKRAGEFALSWESHGLYYGIGREMDSLLARGAVVVVNGSRQYLPEAMAKYPALAPVLISARPEVLRSRLEARGREKQADIDERLSGAAVRLHDIPGLVRLDNSGALEEAGRTFSDLFLRLRRMPTPQAG
;
A
#
# COMPACT_ATOMS: atom_id res chain seq x y z
N MET A 1 4.63 14.40 -16.50
CA MET A 1 4.80 12.94 -16.25
C MET A 1 3.59 12.45 -15.53
N PRO A 2 3.10 11.26 -15.85
CA PRO A 2 2.10 10.61 -15.03
C PRO A 2 2.63 10.42 -13.61
N GLY A 3 1.74 10.35 -12.64
CA GLY A 3 2.09 10.08 -11.26
C GLY A 3 2.76 8.71 -11.08
N THR A 4 3.26 8.45 -9.89
CA THR A 4 3.89 7.17 -9.56
C THR A 4 2.99 6.41 -8.59
N LEU A 5 2.55 5.23 -8.98
CA LEU A 5 1.89 4.30 -8.08
C LEU A 5 2.94 3.50 -7.31
N VAL A 6 3.03 3.69 -5.99
CA VAL A 6 3.88 2.88 -5.11
C VAL A 6 3.03 1.77 -4.52
N TYR A 7 3.32 0.54 -4.92
CA TYR A 7 2.57 -0.65 -4.53
C TYR A 7 3.29 -1.39 -3.40
N VAL A 8 2.84 -1.17 -2.17
CA VAL A 8 3.44 -1.74 -0.96
C VAL A 8 2.81 -3.09 -0.68
N MET A 9 3.63 -4.11 -0.59
CA MET A 9 3.20 -5.49 -0.33
C MET A 9 4.10 -6.19 0.68
N GLY A 10 3.70 -7.34 1.15
CA GLY A 10 4.47 -8.15 2.10
C GLY A 10 3.60 -9.10 2.88
N PRO A 11 4.17 -10.08 3.59
CA PRO A 11 3.41 -11.05 4.38
C PRO A 11 2.62 -10.38 5.51
N SER A 12 1.63 -11.10 6.04
CA SER A 12 1.00 -10.74 7.31
C SER A 12 2.06 -10.64 8.40
N GLY A 13 1.93 -9.68 9.31
CA GLY A 13 2.95 -9.47 10.36
C GLY A 13 4.18 -8.66 9.94
N SER A 14 4.42 -8.40 8.64
CA SER A 14 5.59 -7.61 8.20
C SER A 14 5.56 -6.13 8.61
N GLY A 15 4.46 -5.65 9.18
CA GLY A 15 4.34 -4.27 9.68
C GLY A 15 4.04 -3.21 8.60
N LYS A 16 3.52 -3.60 7.43
CA LYS A 16 3.13 -2.66 6.35
C LYS A 16 2.27 -1.51 6.86
N ASP A 17 1.22 -1.82 7.63
CA ASP A 17 0.28 -0.81 8.12
C ASP A 17 0.96 0.20 9.04
N SER A 18 1.87 -0.27 9.90
CA SER A 18 2.66 0.56 10.81
C SER A 18 3.64 1.46 10.04
N LEU A 19 4.32 0.92 9.03
CA LEU A 19 5.24 1.68 8.18
C LEU A 19 4.49 2.73 7.33
N ILE A 20 3.35 2.36 6.75
CA ILE A 20 2.48 3.28 6.02
C ILE A 20 2.00 4.41 6.94
N ALA A 21 1.55 4.07 8.15
CA ALA A 21 1.14 5.06 9.14
C ALA A 21 2.30 5.97 9.58
N TYR A 22 3.49 5.42 9.77
CA TYR A 22 4.70 6.16 10.10
C TYR A 22 5.05 7.16 8.99
N ALA A 23 5.19 6.68 7.75
CA ALA A 23 5.53 7.52 6.61
C ALA A 23 4.49 8.62 6.38
N ARG A 24 3.20 8.31 6.51
CA ARG A 24 2.13 9.29 6.38
C ARG A 24 2.25 10.42 7.41
N ARG A 25 2.53 10.09 8.68
CA ARG A 25 2.78 11.11 9.72
C ARG A 25 4.03 11.93 9.42
N LYS A 26 5.13 11.26 9.07
CA LYS A 26 6.41 11.90 8.77
C LYS A 26 6.33 12.87 7.60
N LEU A 27 5.55 12.54 6.58
CA LEU A 27 5.34 13.35 5.38
C LEU A 27 4.20 14.36 5.54
N ASN A 28 3.50 14.35 6.67
CA ASN A 28 2.29 15.14 6.92
C ASN A 28 1.26 14.99 5.77
N ALA A 29 1.13 13.76 5.24
CA ALA A 29 0.36 13.47 4.05
C ALA A 29 -1.08 13.08 4.40
N PRO A 30 -2.08 13.61 3.69
CA PRO A 30 -3.48 13.31 3.95
C PRO A 30 -3.87 11.90 3.48
N TYR A 31 -4.94 11.35 4.07
CA TYR A 31 -5.69 10.23 3.50
C TYR A 31 -6.69 10.70 2.43
N SER A 32 -6.93 11.99 2.35
CA SER A 32 -7.99 12.58 1.52
C SER A 32 -7.41 13.38 0.37
N LEU A 33 -8.17 13.38 -0.70
CA LEU A 33 -7.89 13.98 -2.00
C LEU A 33 -8.19 15.48 -2.06
N THR A 34 -8.73 16.07 -1.01
CA THR A 34 -8.96 17.52 -0.89
C THR A 34 -7.64 18.24 -0.65
N TRP A 35 -6.81 18.18 -1.64
CA TRP A 35 -5.44 18.51 -1.51
C TRP A 35 -5.06 19.63 -2.43
N ASN A 36 -4.43 20.65 -1.86
CA ASN A 36 -4.02 21.82 -2.62
C ASN A 36 -2.70 21.54 -3.36
N ALA A 37 -2.81 20.95 -4.56
CA ALA A 37 -1.68 20.65 -5.44
C ALA A 37 -0.78 21.86 -5.66
N SER A 38 -1.33 23.08 -5.63
CA SER A 38 -0.60 24.30 -5.89
C SER A 38 0.47 24.62 -4.85
N VAL A 39 0.31 24.18 -3.60
CA VAL A 39 1.30 24.40 -2.54
C VAL A 39 2.57 23.58 -2.82
N TYR A 40 2.42 22.35 -3.26
CA TYR A 40 3.55 21.47 -3.57
C TYR A 40 4.23 21.85 -4.90
N ALA A 41 3.45 22.24 -5.89
CA ALA A 41 3.98 22.69 -7.18
C ALA A 41 4.89 23.91 -7.02
N ARG A 42 4.53 24.87 -6.14
CA ARG A 42 5.38 26.05 -5.83
C ARG A 42 6.73 25.67 -5.21
N GLN A 43 6.82 24.49 -4.60
CA GLN A 43 8.03 23.96 -3.98
C GLN A 43 8.82 23.03 -4.91
N GLY A 44 8.38 22.83 -6.16
CA GLY A 44 8.97 21.86 -7.09
C GLY A 44 8.83 20.41 -6.60
N LEU A 45 7.82 20.13 -5.78
CA LEU A 45 7.59 18.82 -5.17
C LEU A 45 6.34 18.18 -5.73
N ARG A 46 6.42 16.86 -5.92
CA ARG A 46 5.23 16.03 -6.19
C ARG A 46 4.56 15.69 -4.87
N PRO A 47 3.28 15.67 -4.88
CA PRO A 47 2.48 15.31 -3.74
C PRO A 47 2.51 13.81 -3.45
N VAL A 48 2.44 13.44 -2.19
CA VAL A 48 2.33 12.04 -1.74
C VAL A 48 0.95 11.84 -1.11
N ALA A 49 0.19 10.89 -1.63
CA ALA A 49 -1.11 10.51 -1.09
C ALA A 49 -1.11 9.01 -0.72
N PHE A 50 -1.76 8.67 0.36
CA PHE A 50 -1.94 7.29 0.79
C PHE A 50 -3.38 6.88 0.54
N ALA A 51 -3.57 5.91 -0.37
CA ALA A 51 -4.89 5.40 -0.68
C ALA A 51 -5.47 4.63 0.51
N ARG A 52 -6.72 4.91 0.84
CA ARG A 52 -7.46 4.19 1.88
C ARG A 52 -8.20 3.04 1.25
N ARG A 53 -8.01 1.84 1.79
CA ARG A 53 -8.67 0.65 1.27
C ARG A 53 -10.15 0.60 1.64
N HIS A 54 -10.96 0.03 0.75
CA HIS A 54 -12.29 -0.50 1.05
C HIS A 54 -12.15 -1.98 1.36
N ILE A 55 -12.66 -2.44 2.50
CA ILE A 55 -12.47 -3.83 2.95
C ILE A 55 -13.80 -4.37 3.49
N THR A 56 -14.14 -5.61 3.15
CA THR A 56 -15.30 -6.31 3.73
C THR A 56 -14.98 -6.85 5.13
N ARG A 57 -14.51 -5.97 5.98
CA ARG A 57 -14.14 -6.22 7.38
C ARG A 57 -14.73 -5.12 8.26
N PRO A 58 -15.24 -5.42 9.46
CA PRO A 58 -15.72 -4.42 10.40
C PRO A 58 -14.68 -3.33 10.68
N ALA A 59 -15.14 -2.09 10.85
CA ALA A 59 -14.26 -0.94 11.03
C ALA A 59 -13.45 -1.00 12.33
N ASP A 60 -14.01 -1.63 13.36
CA ASP A 60 -13.44 -1.83 14.71
C ASP A 60 -12.55 -3.07 14.83
N ALA A 61 -12.44 -3.89 13.77
CA ALA A 61 -11.59 -5.09 13.79
C ALA A 61 -10.09 -4.80 13.93
N GLY A 62 -9.71 -3.51 14.11
CA GLY A 62 -8.34 -3.04 14.30
C GLY A 62 -7.45 -3.15 13.05
N GLY A 63 -6.19 -2.75 13.18
CA GLY A 63 -5.23 -2.66 12.07
C GLY A 63 -5.30 -1.28 11.40
N GLU A 64 -5.30 -1.23 10.07
CA GLU A 64 -5.37 0.04 9.33
C GLU A 64 -6.77 0.66 9.35
N ARG A 65 -6.81 1.98 9.24
CA ARG A 65 -8.07 2.70 8.99
C ARG A 65 -8.51 2.45 7.55
N HIS A 66 -9.65 1.79 7.36
CA HIS A 66 -10.23 1.44 6.06
C HIS A 66 -11.68 1.91 5.97
N TYR A 67 -12.26 1.86 4.78
CA TYR A 67 -13.70 1.97 4.59
C TYR A 67 -14.29 0.57 4.70
N ALA A 68 -15.08 0.33 5.76
CA ALA A 68 -15.76 -0.95 5.95
C ALA A 68 -16.96 -1.03 4.98
N LEU A 69 -17.08 -2.16 4.29
CA LEU A 69 -18.20 -2.47 3.41
C LEU A 69 -18.75 -3.86 3.75
N THR A 70 -20.03 -4.10 3.49
CA THR A 70 -20.56 -5.46 3.39
C THR A 70 -20.06 -6.11 2.09
N ARG A 71 -20.24 -7.43 1.97
CA ARG A 71 -19.91 -8.14 0.72
C ARG A 71 -20.78 -7.65 -0.44
N GLU A 72 -22.05 -7.41 -0.19
CA GLU A 72 -23.04 -6.94 -1.16
C GLU A 72 -22.68 -5.53 -1.67
N GLU A 73 -22.36 -4.61 -0.75
CA GLU A 73 -21.90 -3.26 -1.10
C GLU A 73 -20.63 -3.30 -1.92
N PHE A 74 -19.66 -4.13 -1.53
CA PHE A 74 -18.42 -4.28 -2.27
C PHE A 74 -18.67 -4.76 -3.71
N GLN A 75 -19.47 -5.81 -3.87
CA GLN A 75 -19.79 -6.36 -5.18
C GLN A 75 -20.58 -5.37 -6.05
N SER A 76 -21.50 -4.61 -5.45
CA SER A 76 -22.23 -3.55 -6.15
C SER A 76 -21.27 -2.49 -6.69
N ARG A 77 -20.37 -1.96 -5.86
CA ARG A 77 -19.36 -0.96 -6.26
C ARG A 77 -18.36 -1.51 -7.29
N LYS A 78 -18.00 -2.79 -7.17
CA LYS A 78 -17.12 -3.46 -8.15
C LYS A 78 -17.79 -3.52 -9.51
N ARG A 79 -19.10 -3.91 -9.59
CA ARG A 79 -19.87 -3.91 -10.85
C ARG A 79 -20.05 -2.52 -11.43
N ALA A 80 -20.19 -1.51 -10.58
CA ALA A 80 -20.26 -0.10 -10.98
C ALA A 80 -18.89 0.46 -11.44
N GLY A 81 -17.81 -0.32 -11.38
CA GLY A 81 -16.48 0.10 -11.81
C GLY A 81 -15.83 1.14 -10.89
N GLU A 82 -16.23 1.24 -9.62
CA GLU A 82 -15.72 2.24 -8.68
C GLU A 82 -14.30 1.97 -8.17
N PHE A 83 -13.78 0.75 -8.40
CA PHE A 83 -12.43 0.39 -7.96
C PHE A 83 -11.40 0.47 -9.10
N ALA A 84 -10.29 1.12 -8.82
CA ALA A 84 -9.09 1.11 -9.64
C ALA A 84 -8.38 -0.25 -9.54
N LEU A 85 -8.26 -0.80 -8.33
CA LEU A 85 -7.74 -2.14 -8.04
C LEU A 85 -8.72 -2.86 -7.11
N SER A 86 -8.93 -4.16 -7.31
CA SER A 86 -9.73 -4.97 -6.38
C SER A 86 -9.29 -6.42 -6.40
N TRP A 87 -9.20 -7.03 -5.22
CA TRP A 87 -8.80 -8.44 -5.06
C TRP A 87 -9.50 -9.08 -3.87
N GLU A 88 -9.41 -10.40 -3.82
CA GLU A 88 -9.80 -11.19 -2.66
C GLU A 88 -8.55 -11.75 -1.98
N SER A 89 -8.54 -11.80 -0.66
CA SER A 89 -7.49 -12.45 0.12
C SER A 89 -8.04 -12.85 1.49
N HIS A 90 -7.78 -14.10 1.89
CA HIS A 90 -8.22 -14.64 3.19
C HIS A 90 -9.71 -14.42 3.47
N GLY A 91 -10.57 -14.67 2.47
CA GLY A 91 -12.03 -14.55 2.57
C GLY A 91 -12.55 -13.11 2.69
N LEU A 92 -11.71 -12.10 2.53
CA LEU A 92 -12.10 -10.68 2.51
C LEU A 92 -11.86 -10.07 1.12
N TYR A 93 -12.71 -9.14 0.73
CA TYR A 93 -12.52 -8.33 -0.46
C TYR A 93 -11.85 -7.01 -0.11
N TYR A 94 -10.95 -6.58 -1.00
CA TYR A 94 -10.16 -5.35 -0.88
C TYR A 94 -10.31 -4.54 -2.15
N GLY A 95 -10.52 -3.22 -2.01
CA GLY A 95 -10.61 -2.30 -3.14
C GLY A 95 -9.86 -1.00 -2.89
N ILE A 96 -9.29 -0.45 -3.97
CA ILE A 96 -8.76 0.91 -4.03
C ILE A 96 -9.67 1.69 -4.98
N GLY A 97 -10.20 2.81 -4.54
CA GLY A 97 -11.12 3.61 -5.33
C GLY A 97 -10.45 4.27 -6.54
N ARG A 98 -11.26 4.59 -7.56
CA ARG A 98 -10.79 5.22 -8.81
C ARG A 98 -10.26 6.64 -8.64
N GLU A 99 -10.49 7.27 -7.51
CA GLU A 99 -9.85 8.52 -7.15
C GLU A 99 -8.32 8.46 -7.26
N MET A 100 -7.74 7.26 -7.11
CA MET A 100 -6.31 7.04 -7.34
C MET A 100 -5.88 7.44 -8.75
N ASP A 101 -6.67 7.12 -9.77
CA ASP A 101 -6.37 7.44 -11.17
C ASP A 101 -6.27 8.95 -11.38
N SER A 102 -7.20 9.71 -10.77
CA SER A 102 -7.19 11.18 -10.85
C SER A 102 -5.95 11.80 -10.20
N LEU A 103 -5.44 11.19 -9.11
CA LEU A 103 -4.20 11.63 -8.47
C LEU A 103 -2.98 11.34 -9.34
N LEU A 104 -2.91 10.14 -9.89
CA LEU A 104 -1.83 9.74 -10.79
C LEU A 104 -1.80 10.64 -12.03
N ALA A 105 -2.96 10.97 -12.58
CA ALA A 105 -3.06 11.90 -13.71
C ALA A 105 -2.52 13.30 -13.40
N ARG A 106 -2.64 13.74 -12.12
CA ARG A 106 -2.09 15.02 -11.63
C ARG A 106 -0.62 14.94 -11.22
N GLY A 107 0.05 13.84 -11.48
CA GLY A 107 1.48 13.67 -11.19
C GLY A 107 1.80 13.30 -9.73
N ALA A 108 0.83 12.91 -8.92
CA ALA A 108 1.05 12.53 -7.53
C ALA A 108 1.84 11.22 -7.39
N VAL A 109 2.51 11.04 -6.27
CA VAL A 109 2.97 9.75 -5.77
C VAL A 109 1.84 9.16 -4.93
N VAL A 110 1.22 8.08 -5.40
CA VAL A 110 0.12 7.42 -4.69
C VAL A 110 0.60 6.11 -4.10
N VAL A 111 0.43 5.95 -2.79
CA VAL A 111 0.86 4.76 -2.05
C VAL A 111 -0.35 3.89 -1.77
N VAL A 112 -0.29 2.62 -2.18
CA VAL A 112 -1.32 1.63 -1.90
C VAL A 112 -0.76 0.47 -1.09
N ASN A 113 -1.56 -0.06 -0.16
CA ASN A 113 -1.29 -1.29 0.56
C ASN A 113 -1.93 -2.44 -0.22
N GLY A 114 -1.15 -3.15 -1.00
CA GLY A 114 -1.58 -4.19 -1.92
C GLY A 114 -1.32 -5.62 -1.45
N SER A 115 -1.68 -6.57 -2.31
CA SER A 115 -1.42 -8.00 -2.14
C SER A 115 -0.28 -8.47 -3.05
N ARG A 116 0.57 -9.36 -2.55
CA ARG A 116 1.61 -10.02 -3.37
C ARG A 116 1.01 -10.83 -4.52
N GLN A 117 -0.09 -11.53 -4.25
CA GLN A 117 -0.77 -12.36 -5.24
C GLN A 117 -1.41 -11.54 -6.36
N TYR A 118 -1.87 -10.32 -6.05
CA TYR A 118 -2.51 -9.43 -7.01
C TYR A 118 -1.50 -8.51 -7.75
N LEU A 119 -0.21 -8.62 -7.46
CA LEU A 119 0.81 -7.78 -8.09
C LEU A 119 0.84 -7.91 -9.62
N PRO A 120 0.76 -9.12 -10.23
CA PRO A 120 0.78 -9.26 -11.70
C PRO A 120 -0.34 -8.47 -12.38
N GLU A 121 -1.56 -8.54 -11.87
CA GLU A 121 -2.72 -7.81 -12.38
C GLU A 121 -2.56 -6.30 -12.18
N ALA A 122 -2.01 -5.90 -11.01
CA ALA A 122 -1.72 -4.49 -10.75
C ALA A 122 -0.66 -3.95 -11.73
N MET A 123 0.39 -4.72 -12.04
CA MET A 123 1.42 -4.36 -13.02
C MET A 123 0.87 -4.31 -14.44
N ALA A 124 0.00 -5.25 -14.82
CA ALA A 124 -0.66 -5.22 -16.13
C ALA A 124 -1.50 -3.94 -16.32
N LYS A 125 -2.17 -3.48 -15.25
CA LYS A 125 -2.98 -2.26 -15.28
C LYS A 125 -2.16 -0.97 -15.15
N TYR A 126 -1.08 -1.01 -14.38
CA TYR A 126 -0.18 0.11 -14.11
C TYR A 126 1.27 -0.30 -14.37
N PRO A 127 1.72 -0.37 -15.64
CA PRO A 127 3.04 -0.90 -15.99
C PRO A 127 4.21 -0.15 -15.35
N ALA A 128 4.00 1.13 -15.00
CA ALA A 128 5.01 1.99 -14.37
C ALA A 128 4.89 2.02 -12.82
N LEU A 129 4.15 1.06 -12.20
CA LEU A 129 4.10 1.01 -10.75
C LEU A 129 5.47 0.69 -10.15
N ALA A 130 5.75 1.27 -8.98
CA ALA A 130 6.95 1.03 -8.18
C ALA A 130 6.63 -0.02 -7.08
N PRO A 131 7.04 -1.28 -7.23
CA PRO A 131 6.75 -2.33 -6.26
C PRO A 131 7.67 -2.22 -5.04
N VAL A 132 7.11 -2.29 -3.83
CA VAL A 132 7.84 -2.26 -2.56
C VAL A 132 7.44 -3.47 -1.72
N LEU A 133 8.40 -4.34 -1.43
CA LEU A 133 8.22 -5.51 -0.57
C LEU A 133 8.71 -5.18 0.84
N ILE A 134 7.79 -5.19 1.79
CA ILE A 134 8.13 -5.16 3.20
C ILE A 134 8.26 -6.59 3.69
N SER A 135 9.43 -6.93 4.20
CA SER A 135 9.74 -8.23 4.80
C SER A 135 10.09 -8.10 6.28
N ALA A 136 10.09 -9.21 6.97
CA ALA A 136 10.70 -9.36 8.28
C ALA A 136 11.14 -10.82 8.44
N ARG A 137 12.08 -11.09 9.33
CA ARG A 137 12.55 -12.44 9.64
C ARG A 137 11.39 -13.32 10.13
N PRO A 138 11.40 -14.63 9.80
CA PRO A 138 10.30 -15.54 10.12
C PRO A 138 9.90 -15.54 11.60
N GLU A 139 10.88 -15.51 12.50
CA GLU A 139 10.65 -15.47 13.96
C GLU A 139 9.95 -14.17 14.40
N VAL A 140 10.27 -13.04 13.75
CA VAL A 140 9.64 -11.75 14.02
C VAL A 140 8.20 -11.74 13.49
N LEU A 141 7.97 -12.31 12.30
CA LEU A 141 6.62 -12.46 11.75
C LEU A 141 5.75 -13.29 12.67
N ARG A 142 6.25 -14.46 13.11
CA ARG A 142 5.55 -15.35 14.03
C ARG A 142 5.18 -14.64 15.33
N SER A 143 6.15 -14.03 16.01
CA SER A 143 5.92 -13.30 17.25
C SER A 143 4.88 -12.19 17.11
N ARG A 144 4.91 -11.44 15.99
CA ARG A 144 3.94 -10.38 15.74
C ARG A 144 2.53 -10.89 15.44
N LEU A 145 2.40 -12.06 14.79
CA LEU A 145 1.12 -12.69 14.53
C LEU A 145 0.50 -13.25 15.82
N GLU A 146 1.30 -13.92 16.63
CA GLU A 146 0.90 -14.42 17.95
C GLU A 146 0.45 -13.28 18.88
N ALA A 147 1.21 -12.19 18.97
CA ALA A 147 0.87 -11.03 19.79
C ALA A 147 -0.45 -10.34 19.35
N ARG A 148 -0.89 -10.51 18.10
CA ARG A 148 -2.19 -10.01 17.62
C ARG A 148 -3.38 -10.84 18.12
N GLY A 149 -3.18 -12.09 18.49
CA GLY A 149 -4.20 -12.98 19.05
C GLY A 149 -5.41 -13.26 18.17
N ARG A 150 -5.35 -13.04 16.86
CA ARG A 150 -6.48 -13.15 15.94
C ARG A 150 -6.48 -14.42 15.09
N GLU A 151 -5.41 -15.17 15.14
CA GLU A 151 -5.13 -16.27 14.21
C GLU A 151 -4.85 -17.54 15.01
N LYS A 152 -5.34 -18.67 14.52
CA LYS A 152 -4.97 -19.98 15.06
C LYS A 152 -3.56 -20.33 14.60
N GLN A 153 -2.85 -21.18 15.35
CA GLN A 153 -1.47 -21.57 15.03
C GLN A 153 -1.33 -22.14 13.61
N ALA A 154 -2.30 -22.95 13.16
CA ALA A 154 -2.31 -23.50 11.81
C ALA A 154 -2.40 -22.41 10.71
N ASP A 155 -3.18 -21.34 10.96
CA ASP A 155 -3.31 -20.22 10.02
C ASP A 155 -2.00 -19.41 9.95
N ILE A 156 -1.26 -19.32 11.05
CA ILE A 156 0.05 -18.66 11.11
C ILE A 156 1.05 -19.43 10.24
N ASP A 157 1.10 -20.75 10.40
CA ASP A 157 2.04 -21.60 9.65
C ASP A 157 1.73 -21.59 8.14
N GLU A 158 0.45 -21.64 7.75
CA GLU A 158 0.03 -21.48 6.35
C GLU A 158 0.43 -20.13 5.76
N ARG A 159 0.28 -19.04 6.52
CA ARG A 159 0.66 -17.68 6.08
C ARG A 159 2.15 -17.46 5.97
N LEU A 160 2.94 -18.16 6.79
CA LEU A 160 4.40 -18.16 6.71
C LEU A 160 4.87 -18.99 5.52
N SER A 161 4.23 -20.15 5.22
CA SER A 161 4.56 -21.02 4.09
C SER A 161 4.06 -20.46 2.75
N GLY A 162 2.89 -19.80 2.69
CA GLY A 162 2.32 -19.15 1.50
C GLY A 162 3.13 -17.96 0.95
N ALA A 163 4.36 -17.80 1.45
CA ALA A 163 5.25 -16.70 1.09
C ALA A 163 5.91 -16.83 -0.30
N ALA A 164 5.75 -17.95 -1.00
CA ALA A 164 6.47 -18.26 -2.23
C ALA A 164 5.82 -17.74 -3.53
N VAL A 165 5.30 -16.51 -3.52
CA VAL A 165 5.20 -15.80 -4.81
C VAL A 165 6.63 -15.52 -5.25
N ARG A 166 7.02 -16.02 -6.43
CA ARG A 166 8.35 -15.76 -7.01
C ARG A 166 8.48 -14.27 -7.27
N LEU A 167 9.09 -13.54 -6.31
CA LEU A 167 9.33 -12.10 -6.37
C LEU A 167 10.78 -11.81 -6.83
N HIS A 168 11.51 -12.83 -7.36
CA HIS A 168 12.92 -12.65 -7.67
C HIS A 168 13.16 -11.77 -8.91
N ASP A 169 12.26 -11.81 -9.88
CA ASP A 169 12.44 -11.19 -11.20
C ASP A 169 11.52 -9.99 -11.45
N ILE A 170 11.06 -9.30 -10.37
CA ILE A 170 10.21 -8.13 -10.53
C ILE A 170 11.09 -6.90 -10.76
N PRO A 171 11.01 -6.26 -11.96
CA PRO A 171 11.78 -5.07 -12.25
C PRO A 171 11.51 -3.95 -11.24
N GLY A 172 12.58 -3.32 -10.76
CA GLY A 172 12.46 -2.17 -9.85
C GLY A 172 11.95 -2.48 -8.44
N LEU A 173 11.87 -3.76 -8.05
CA LEU A 173 11.42 -4.16 -6.72
C LEU A 173 12.34 -3.63 -5.62
N VAL A 174 11.82 -2.70 -4.82
CA VAL A 174 12.47 -2.25 -3.60
C VAL A 174 12.13 -3.21 -2.45
N ARG A 175 13.16 -3.75 -1.80
CA ARG A 175 13.01 -4.62 -0.62
C ARG A 175 13.37 -3.83 0.64
N LEU A 176 12.51 -3.88 1.64
CA LEU A 176 12.72 -3.24 2.93
C LEU A 176 12.51 -4.27 4.04
N ASP A 177 13.55 -4.51 4.81
CA ASP A 177 13.47 -5.34 6.02
C ASP A 177 12.92 -4.51 7.20
N ASN A 178 11.92 -5.06 7.87
CA ASN A 178 11.29 -4.49 9.06
C ASN A 178 11.40 -5.45 10.26
N SER A 179 12.54 -6.12 10.38
CA SER A 179 12.80 -7.04 11.50
C SER A 179 13.25 -6.32 12.78
N GLY A 180 13.76 -5.10 12.63
CA GLY A 180 14.26 -4.28 13.74
C GLY A 180 13.24 -3.26 14.26
N ALA A 181 13.76 -2.14 14.75
CA ALA A 181 12.95 -1.03 15.27
C ALA A 181 12.12 -0.38 14.15
N LEU A 182 10.86 -0.07 14.46
CA LEU A 182 9.93 0.58 13.52
C LEU A 182 10.47 1.93 13.01
N GLU A 183 11.17 2.66 13.84
CA GLU A 183 11.73 3.98 13.54
C GLU A 183 12.79 3.93 12.44
N GLU A 184 13.62 2.90 12.43
CA GLU A 184 14.67 2.71 11.43
C GLU A 184 14.07 2.36 10.07
N ALA A 185 13.26 1.31 10.01
CA ALA A 185 12.55 0.91 8.81
C ALA A 185 11.61 2.03 8.33
N GLY A 186 10.97 2.75 9.25
CA GLY A 186 10.08 3.87 8.97
C GLY A 186 10.80 5.07 8.35
N ARG A 187 12.02 5.38 8.79
CA ARG A 187 12.88 6.40 8.16
C ARG A 187 13.23 6.00 6.74
N THR A 188 13.78 4.81 6.54
CA THR A 188 14.15 4.28 5.22
C THR A 188 12.94 4.26 4.27
N PHE A 189 11.78 3.83 4.76
CA PHE A 189 10.54 3.82 3.98
C PHE A 189 10.07 5.23 3.61
N SER A 190 10.17 6.19 4.53
CA SER A 190 9.81 7.58 4.29
C SER A 190 10.74 8.26 3.29
N ASP A 191 12.03 7.94 3.34
CA ASP A 191 13.05 8.51 2.44
C ASP A 191 12.82 8.09 0.99
N LEU A 192 12.24 6.91 0.74
CA LEU A 192 11.79 6.50 -0.59
C LEU A 192 10.83 7.54 -1.19
N PHE A 193 9.82 7.97 -0.40
CA PHE A 193 8.86 8.96 -0.87
C PHE A 193 9.46 10.35 -1.00
N LEU A 194 10.39 10.73 -0.11
CA LEU A 194 11.11 12.00 -0.22
C LEU A 194 11.94 12.08 -1.50
N ARG A 195 12.50 10.96 -1.96
CA ARG A 195 13.20 10.88 -3.26
C ARG A 195 12.20 10.95 -4.42
N LEU A 196 11.14 10.15 -4.39
CA LEU A 196 10.14 10.12 -5.46
C LEU A 196 9.45 11.48 -5.65
N ARG A 197 9.19 12.23 -4.57
CA ARG A 197 8.56 13.55 -4.67
C ARG A 197 9.47 14.66 -5.23
N ARG A 198 10.79 14.46 -5.24
CA ARG A 198 11.78 15.40 -5.81
C ARG A 198 12.05 15.18 -7.29
N MET A 199 11.45 14.17 -7.90
CA MET A 199 11.62 13.99 -9.36
C MET A 199 11.02 15.19 -10.10
N PRO A 200 11.74 15.78 -11.05
CA PRO A 200 11.24 16.94 -11.76
C PRO A 200 9.91 16.61 -12.43
N THR A 201 8.93 17.46 -12.21
CA THR A 201 7.72 17.48 -13.05
C THR A 201 8.21 17.88 -14.44
N PRO A 202 7.85 17.17 -15.54
CA PRO A 202 8.19 17.64 -16.86
C PRO A 202 7.59 19.03 -17.01
N GLN A 203 8.43 19.95 -17.42
CA GLN A 203 7.93 21.24 -17.91
C GLN A 203 6.94 20.94 -19.05
N ALA A 204 5.74 21.51 -18.95
CA ALA A 204 4.82 21.51 -20.05
C ALA A 204 5.52 22.24 -21.21
N GLY A 205 5.90 21.51 -22.25
CA GLY A 205 6.32 22.06 -23.53
C GLY A 205 5.12 22.51 -24.34
#